data_7e994a92145773ae63296e71e52ab608
#
_entry.id   7e994a92145773ae63296e71e52ab608
#
_cell.length_a   1.000
_cell.length_b   1.000
_cell.length_c   1.000
_cell.angle_alpha   90.00
_cell.angle_beta   90.00
_cell.angle_gamma   90.00
#
_symmetry.space_group_name_H-M   'P 1'
#
loop_
_entity.id
_entity.type
_entity.pdbx_description
1 polymer ?
#
loop_
_entity_poly.entity_id
_entity_poly.type
_entity_poly.pdbx_seq_one_letter_code
_entity_poly.pdbx_strand_id
1 'polypeptide(L)'
;MKLQANIQTEALLEASGIKKELFCQILSLARKYRVERLILFGSRARGDWRAASDIDLAVSGGDFPRFALDIEEAANTLLKFDMVNLNGPVQEELLDQIWKEGIVVYEKI
;
A
#
# COMPACT_ATOMS: atom_id res chain seq x y z
N MET A 1 1.58 12.38 -6.95
CA MET A 1 2.93 12.67 -6.42
C MET A 1 3.81 11.45 -6.55
N LYS A 2 5.03 11.65 -6.92
CA LYS A 2 5.96 10.55 -7.11
C LYS A 2 6.68 10.26 -5.81
N LEU A 3 6.62 9.03 -5.34
CA LEU A 3 7.35 8.62 -4.15
C LEU A 3 8.82 8.46 -4.49
N GLN A 4 9.70 9.05 -3.70
CA GLN A 4 11.14 8.98 -3.88
C GLN A 4 11.80 8.49 -2.60
N ALA A 5 12.96 7.86 -2.73
CA ALA A 5 13.77 7.45 -1.60
C ALA A 5 14.43 8.69 -0.99
N ASN A 6 13.72 9.35 -0.10
CA ASN A 6 14.15 10.56 0.57
C ASN A 6 13.74 10.51 2.04
N ILE A 7 13.92 11.62 2.75
CA ILE A 7 13.59 11.71 4.18
C ILE A 7 12.13 11.35 4.44
N GLN A 8 11.21 11.78 3.55
CA GLN A 8 9.78 11.48 3.71
C GLN A 8 9.51 9.98 3.58
N THR A 9 10.18 9.31 2.64
CA THR A 9 10.05 7.87 2.47
C THR A 9 10.57 7.13 3.69
N GLU A 10 11.73 7.52 4.20
CA GLU A 10 12.31 6.91 5.40
C GLU A 10 11.42 7.12 6.62
N ALA A 11 10.88 8.32 6.78
CA ALA A 11 9.96 8.62 7.87
C ALA A 11 8.70 7.76 7.77
N LEU A 12 8.17 7.56 6.57
CA LEU A 12 7.02 6.70 6.34
C LEU A 12 7.32 5.26 6.69
N LEU A 13 8.46 4.72 6.27
CA LEU A 13 8.85 3.35 6.57
C LEU A 13 8.96 3.14 8.09
N GLU A 14 9.60 4.07 8.76
CA GLU A 14 9.74 4.00 10.21
C GLU A 14 8.39 4.09 10.91
N ALA A 15 7.56 5.04 10.50
CA ALA A 15 6.25 5.25 11.11
C ALA A 15 5.29 4.09 10.87
N SER A 16 5.40 3.42 9.73
CA SER A 16 4.50 2.32 9.34
C SER A 16 4.99 0.94 9.77
N GLY A 17 6.25 0.84 10.17
CA GLY A 17 6.87 -0.44 10.51
C GLY A 17 7.07 -1.37 9.33
N ILE A 18 6.93 -0.88 8.11
CA ILE A 18 7.15 -1.68 6.90
C ILE A 18 8.63 -1.65 6.57
N LYS A 19 9.23 -2.84 6.40
CA LYS A 19 10.64 -2.94 6.06
C LYS A 19 10.89 -2.39 4.66
N LYS A 20 12.04 -1.77 4.49
CA LYS A 20 12.41 -1.14 3.21
C LYS A 20 12.38 -2.13 2.05
N GLU A 21 12.90 -3.34 2.25
CA GLU A 21 12.94 -4.36 1.21
C GLU A 21 11.53 -4.75 0.75
N LEU A 22 10.62 -4.90 1.69
CA LEU A 22 9.23 -5.21 1.39
C LEU A 22 8.57 -4.05 0.65
N PHE A 23 8.80 -2.84 1.11
CA PHE A 23 8.26 -1.65 0.48
C PHE A 23 8.74 -1.53 -0.98
N CYS A 24 10.02 -1.77 -1.22
CA CYS A 24 10.58 -1.76 -2.57
C CYS A 24 9.95 -2.83 -3.46
N GLN A 25 9.67 -4.02 -2.92
CA GLN A 25 8.97 -5.07 -3.67
C GLN A 25 7.56 -4.62 -4.06
N ILE A 26 6.84 -4.01 -3.14
CA ILE A 26 5.49 -3.50 -3.39
C ILE A 26 5.53 -2.47 -4.54
N LEU A 27 6.44 -1.53 -4.47
CA LEU A 27 6.56 -0.50 -5.52
C LEU A 27 6.95 -1.10 -6.87
N SER A 28 7.84 -2.07 -6.88
CA SER A 28 8.26 -2.74 -8.10
C SER A 28 7.09 -3.44 -8.78
N LEU A 29 6.26 -4.14 -8.00
CA LEU A 29 5.08 -4.81 -8.52
C LEU A 29 4.02 -3.82 -8.98
N ALA A 30 3.88 -2.70 -8.29
CA ALA A 30 2.96 -1.64 -8.71
C ALA A 30 3.33 -1.13 -10.11
N ARG A 31 4.62 -0.91 -10.35
CA ARG A 31 5.10 -0.50 -11.68
C ARG A 31 4.86 -1.57 -12.72
N LYS A 32 5.16 -2.82 -12.38
CA LYS A 32 4.99 -3.96 -13.29
C LYS A 32 3.56 -4.08 -13.79
N TYR A 33 2.59 -3.90 -12.91
CA TYR A 33 1.17 -4.06 -13.25
C TYR A 33 0.47 -2.73 -13.54
N ARG A 34 1.24 -1.67 -13.73
CA ARG A 34 0.75 -0.36 -14.16
C ARG A 34 -0.27 0.25 -13.21
N VAL A 35 -0.10 -0.02 -11.92
CA VAL A 35 -0.90 0.62 -10.88
C VAL A 35 -0.68 2.13 -10.96
N GLU A 36 -1.75 2.90 -10.81
CA GLU A 36 -1.66 4.36 -10.88
C GLU A 36 -1.43 4.99 -9.52
N ARG A 37 -2.04 4.41 -8.49
CA ARG A 37 -1.91 4.94 -7.14
C ARG A 37 -2.04 3.83 -6.10
N LEU A 38 -1.19 3.89 -5.08
CA LEU A 38 -1.30 3.06 -3.89
C LEU A 38 -1.50 3.96 -2.69
N ILE A 39 -2.47 3.62 -1.86
CA ILE A 39 -2.75 4.34 -0.63
C ILE A 39 -2.63 3.36 0.53
N LEU A 40 -1.71 3.64 1.44
CA LEU A 40 -1.61 2.89 2.70
C LEU A 40 -2.64 3.45 3.66
N PHE A 41 -3.45 2.58 4.26
CA PHE A 41 -4.41 3.00 5.28
C PHE A 41 -4.38 2.03 6.44
N GLY A 42 -5.29 2.15 7.40
CA GLY A 42 -5.33 1.29 8.56
C GLY A 42 -4.24 1.60 9.58
N SER A 43 -3.93 0.62 10.43
CA SER A 43 -3.06 0.84 11.59
C SER A 43 -1.66 1.30 11.21
N ARG A 44 -1.12 0.82 10.11
CA ARG A 44 0.24 1.19 9.69
C ARG A 44 0.30 2.62 9.15
N ALA A 45 -0.81 3.12 8.63
CA ALA A 45 -0.90 4.53 8.24
C ALA A 45 -1.11 5.43 9.46
N ARG A 46 -1.92 4.98 10.43
CA ARG A 46 -2.17 5.73 11.66
C ARG A 46 -0.98 5.76 12.61
N GLY A 47 -0.13 4.74 12.55
CA GLY A 47 1.01 4.61 13.45
C GLY A 47 0.74 3.78 14.70
N ASP A 48 -0.44 3.19 14.84
CA ASP A 48 -0.80 2.36 16.00
C ASP A 48 -0.72 0.86 15.71
N TRP A 49 0.12 0.51 14.74
CA TRP A 49 0.33 -0.88 14.33
C TRP A 49 1.08 -1.69 15.38
N ARG A 50 0.91 -3.00 15.28
CA ARG A 50 1.70 -3.98 16.02
C ARG A 50 2.49 -4.82 15.03
N ALA A 51 3.45 -5.61 15.52
CA ALA A 51 4.34 -6.38 14.66
C ALA A 51 3.59 -7.26 13.64
N ALA A 52 2.44 -7.82 14.03
CA ALA A 52 1.64 -8.69 13.18
C ALA A 52 0.47 -7.98 12.49
N SER A 53 0.38 -6.66 12.57
CA SER A 53 -0.69 -5.92 11.91
C SER A 53 -0.63 -6.10 10.40
N ASP A 54 -1.81 -6.24 9.77
CA ASP A 54 -1.92 -6.34 8.32
C ASP A 54 -1.41 -5.07 7.65
N ILE A 55 -1.01 -5.23 6.40
CA ILE A 55 -0.70 -4.08 5.54
C ILE A 55 -1.93 -3.81 4.69
N ASP A 56 -2.58 -2.67 4.91
CA ASP A 56 -3.81 -2.29 4.23
C ASP A 56 -3.49 -1.34 3.08
N LEU A 57 -3.75 -1.78 1.86
CA LEU A 57 -3.46 -1.01 0.65
C LEU A 57 -4.72 -0.84 -0.20
N ALA A 58 -5.01 0.39 -0.58
CA ALA A 58 -6.02 0.68 -1.57
C ALA A 58 -5.33 0.94 -2.90
N VAL A 59 -5.83 0.32 -3.96
CA VAL A 59 -5.17 0.26 -5.26
C VAL A 59 -6.06 0.88 -6.33
N SER A 60 -5.55 1.87 -7.03
CA SER A 60 -6.23 2.52 -8.14
C SER A 60 -5.43 2.33 -9.42
N GLY A 61 -6.13 1.96 -10.50
CA GLY A 61 -5.51 1.73 -11.81
C GLY A 61 -4.78 0.40 -11.91
N GLY A 62 -4.38 0.07 -13.12
CA GLY A 62 -3.57 -1.11 -13.37
C GLY A 62 -4.34 -2.43 -13.32
N ASP A 63 -3.58 -3.51 -13.30
CA ASP A 63 -4.10 -4.87 -13.24
C ASP A 63 -4.16 -5.31 -11.78
N PHE A 64 -5.25 -4.93 -11.10
CA PHE A 64 -5.43 -5.23 -9.68
C PHE A 64 -5.33 -6.72 -9.36
N PRO A 65 -6.03 -7.62 -10.07
CA PRO A 65 -5.98 -9.04 -9.71
C PRO A 65 -4.58 -9.63 -9.72
N ARG A 66 -3.79 -9.31 -10.74
CA ARG A 66 -2.42 -9.81 -10.81
C ARG A 66 -1.50 -9.15 -9.79
N PHE A 67 -1.68 -7.86 -9.58
CA PHE A 67 -0.90 -7.16 -8.56
C PHE A 67 -1.14 -7.78 -7.19
N ALA A 68 -2.40 -7.96 -6.81
CA ALA A 68 -2.75 -8.54 -5.51
C ALA A 68 -2.21 -9.96 -5.36
N LEU A 69 -2.33 -10.78 -6.41
CA LEU A 69 -1.83 -12.14 -6.38
C LEU A 69 -0.32 -12.20 -6.22
N ASP A 70 0.41 -11.40 -6.99
CA ASP A 70 1.87 -11.41 -6.91
C ASP A 70 2.38 -10.84 -5.58
N ILE A 71 1.69 -9.88 -5.00
CA ILE A 71 2.05 -9.39 -3.67
C ILE A 71 2.01 -10.54 -2.66
N GLU A 72 0.93 -11.33 -2.69
CA GLU A 72 0.80 -12.45 -1.75
C GLU A 72 1.83 -13.55 -2.00
N GLU A 73 2.17 -13.81 -3.26
CA GLU A 73 3.09 -14.90 -3.61
C GLU A 73 4.56 -14.51 -3.53
N ALA A 74 4.88 -13.28 -3.96
CA ALA A 74 6.26 -12.87 -4.14
C ALA A 74 6.81 -12.04 -2.99
N ALA A 75 5.96 -11.40 -2.20
CA ALA A 75 6.43 -10.58 -1.10
C ALA A 75 7.08 -11.44 -0.02
N ASN A 76 8.31 -11.11 0.33
CA ASN A 76 9.07 -11.86 1.33
C ASN A 76 8.67 -11.42 2.73
N THR A 77 7.48 -11.82 3.17
CA THR A 77 6.96 -11.44 4.47
C THR A 77 5.92 -12.45 4.95
N LEU A 78 5.78 -12.57 6.27
CA LEU A 78 4.71 -13.32 6.90
C LEU A 78 3.49 -12.45 7.17
N LEU A 79 3.60 -11.15 6.92
CA LEU A 79 2.46 -10.24 7.13
C LEU A 79 1.41 -10.47 6.06
N LYS A 80 0.15 -10.29 6.45
CA LYS A 80 -0.97 -10.36 5.52
C LYS A 80 -1.22 -9.01 4.89
N PHE A 81 -1.73 -9.04 3.67
CA PHE A 81 -2.15 -7.84 2.95
C PHE A 81 -3.67 -7.82 2.87
N ASP A 82 -4.24 -6.67 3.17
CA ASP A 82 -5.66 -6.41 2.96
C ASP A 82 -5.77 -5.40 1.82
N MET A 83 -6.21 -5.87 0.67
CA MET A 83 -6.16 -5.08 -0.57
C MET A 83 -7.55 -4.63 -0.96
N VAL A 84 -7.72 -3.35 -1.18
CA VAL A 84 -8.98 -2.75 -1.64
C VAL A 84 -8.83 -2.28 -3.08
N ASN A 85 -9.71 -2.75 -3.95
CA ASN A 85 -9.72 -2.36 -5.36
C ASN A 85 -10.56 -1.10 -5.55
N LEU A 86 -9.90 0.04 -5.75
CA LEU A 86 -10.58 1.31 -5.96
C LEU A 86 -11.13 1.48 -7.38
N ASN A 87 -10.88 0.51 -8.28
CA ASN A 87 -11.39 0.55 -9.64
C ASN A 87 -12.85 0.11 -9.75
N GLY A 88 -13.36 -0.49 -8.67
CA GLY A 88 -14.72 -0.96 -8.60
C GLY A 88 -15.47 -0.35 -7.42
N PRO A 89 -16.68 -0.85 -7.14
CA PRO A 89 -17.47 -0.35 -6.02
C PRO A 89 -16.78 -0.63 -4.69
N VAL A 90 -16.79 0.35 -3.80
CA VAL A 90 -16.24 0.24 -2.44
C VAL A 90 -17.31 0.76 -1.49
N GLN A 91 -17.48 0.09 -0.35
CA GLN A 91 -18.41 0.55 0.67
C GLN A 91 -18.02 1.95 1.13
N GLU A 92 -19.04 2.78 1.36
CA GLU A 92 -18.84 4.18 1.67
C GLU A 92 -18.02 4.40 2.94
N GLU A 93 -18.29 3.63 3.99
CA GLU A 93 -17.54 3.74 5.24
C GLU A 93 -16.06 3.40 5.06
N LEU A 94 -15.77 2.39 4.26
CA LEU A 94 -14.38 2.02 3.97
C LEU A 94 -13.69 3.09 3.13
N LEU A 95 -14.39 3.65 2.15
CA LEU A 95 -13.85 4.72 1.34
C LEU A 95 -13.54 5.96 2.18
N ASP A 96 -14.42 6.31 3.10
CA ASP A 96 -14.20 7.41 4.03
C ASP A 96 -12.98 7.17 4.91
N GLN A 97 -12.80 5.94 5.40
CA GLN A 97 -11.64 5.57 6.19
C GLN A 97 -10.34 5.75 5.38
N ILE A 98 -10.35 5.28 4.14
CA ILE A 98 -9.19 5.40 3.25
C ILE A 98 -8.83 6.87 3.04
N TRP A 99 -9.81 7.72 2.78
CA TRP A 99 -9.57 9.14 2.54
C TRP A 99 -9.12 9.89 3.80
N LYS A 100 -9.61 9.50 4.98
CA LYS A 100 -9.27 10.18 6.23
C LYS A 100 -7.87 9.83 6.73
N GLU A 101 -7.50 8.56 6.65
CA GLU A 101 -6.22 8.11 7.24
C GLU A 101 -5.19 7.68 6.21
N GLY A 102 -5.56 7.65 4.94
CA GLY A 102 -4.69 7.14 3.89
C GLY A 102 -3.50 8.03 3.59
N ILE A 103 -2.41 7.37 3.26
CA ILE A 103 -1.17 8.01 2.83
C ILE A 103 -0.85 7.49 1.44
N VAL A 104 -0.72 8.39 0.47
CA VAL A 104 -0.32 7.99 -0.88
C VAL A 104 1.15 7.58 -0.84
N VAL A 105 1.41 6.30 -1.06
CA VAL A 105 2.77 5.76 -1.02
C VAL A 105 3.36 5.55 -2.40
N TYR A 106 2.54 5.58 -3.43
CA TYR A 106 2.98 5.47 -4.81
C TYR A 106 1.96 6.17 -5.71
N GLU A 107 2.47 6.92 -6.66
CA GLU A 107 1.63 7.56 -7.67
C GLU A 107 2.39 7.59 -8.99
N LYS A 108 1.77 7.03 -10.01
CA LYS A 108 2.33 7.06 -11.36
C LYS A 108 2.17 8.45 -11.95
N ILE A 109 3.23 8.94 -12.53
CA ILE A 109 3.24 10.24 -13.21
C ILE A 109 3.18 10.06 -14.71
#